data_47f833d0abe81b1e2c47f419af585b3d
#
_entry.id   47f833d0abe81b1e2c47f419af585b3d
#
_cell.length_a   1.000
_cell.length_b   1.000
_cell.length_c   1.000
_cell.angle_alpha   90.00
_cell.angle_beta   90.00
_cell.angle_gamma   90.00
#
_symmetry.space_group_name_H-M   'P 1'
#
loop_
_entity.id
_entity.type
_entity.pdbx_description
1 polymer ?
#
loop_
_entity_poly.entity_id
_entity_poly.type
_entity_poly.pdbx_seq_one_letter_code
_entity_poly.pdbx_strand_id
1 'polypeptide(L)'
;MAIADRFQPEPRTKNIRQEMGLSREKMGYIMSVSAKTIENWERQDQLPADEEKRNRLAAIGELVDLGLIVYGAKGLPVFLQTPLRSLGHHTPLQEIMAGHVERVVDVLASEYEGLGF
;
A
#
# COMPACT_ATOMS: atom_id res chain seq x y z
N MET A 1 -0.97 -22.17 16.72
CA MET A 1 -0.93 -20.80 16.22
C MET A 1 -2.34 -20.38 15.83
N ALA A 2 -2.76 -19.28 16.31
CA ALA A 2 -4.09 -18.81 15.97
C ALA A 2 -4.04 -18.11 14.62
N ILE A 3 -4.93 -18.56 13.73
CA ILE A 3 -5.08 -17.88 12.45
C ILE A 3 -5.41 -16.41 12.67
N ALA A 4 -6.13 -16.11 13.75
CA ALA A 4 -6.50 -14.76 14.10
C ALA A 4 -5.31 -13.82 14.21
N ASP A 5 -4.15 -14.33 14.60
CA ASP A 5 -2.94 -13.50 14.70
C ASP A 5 -2.54 -12.92 13.36
N ARG A 6 -2.90 -13.59 12.27
CA ARG A 6 -2.57 -13.15 10.92
C ARG A 6 -3.50 -12.05 10.42
N PHE A 7 -4.64 -11.89 11.08
CA PHE A 7 -5.69 -10.97 10.65
C PHE A 7 -5.98 -9.91 11.69
N GLN A 8 -5.07 -9.71 12.63
CA GLN A 8 -5.28 -8.70 13.64
C GLN A 8 -5.36 -7.33 13.00
N PRO A 9 -6.35 -6.52 13.38
CA PRO A 9 -6.50 -5.17 12.85
C PRO A 9 -5.53 -4.23 13.54
N GLU A 10 -4.27 -4.42 13.30
CA GLU A 10 -3.22 -3.65 13.96
C GLU A 10 -2.79 -2.48 13.10
N PRO A 11 -2.20 -1.46 13.72
CA PRO A 11 -1.57 -0.39 12.96
C PRO A 11 -0.38 -0.96 12.19
N ARG A 12 -0.39 -0.77 10.87
CA ARG A 12 0.62 -1.34 9.99
C ARG A 12 1.35 -0.28 9.17
N THR A 13 1.23 0.97 9.55
CA THR A 13 1.76 2.08 8.73
C THR A 13 3.22 1.86 8.38
N LYS A 14 4.04 1.50 9.35
CA LYS A 14 5.47 1.30 9.12
C LYS A 14 5.73 0.14 8.16
N ASN A 15 5.06 -0.99 8.37
CA ASN A 15 5.25 -2.17 7.52
C ASN A 15 4.79 -1.89 6.11
N ILE A 16 3.63 -1.26 5.95
CA ILE A 16 3.10 -0.90 4.64
C ILE A 16 4.09 -0.02 3.90
N ARG A 17 4.59 1.03 4.56
CA ARG A 17 5.54 1.94 3.95
C ARG A 17 6.82 1.23 3.52
N GLN A 18 7.37 0.41 4.40
CA GLN A 18 8.62 -0.30 4.11
C GLN A 18 8.45 -1.31 2.98
N GLU A 19 7.34 -2.03 2.96
CA GLU A 19 7.06 -3.00 1.92
C GLU A 19 6.86 -2.34 0.56
N MET A 20 6.36 -1.11 0.56
CA MET A 20 6.24 -0.32 -0.67
C MET A 20 7.58 0.32 -1.09
N GLY A 21 8.56 0.34 -0.19
CA GLY A 21 9.85 0.97 -0.46
C GLY A 21 9.78 2.48 -0.44
N LEU A 22 8.92 3.07 0.39
CA LEU A 22 8.68 4.51 0.38
C LEU A 22 9.34 5.21 1.56
N SER A 23 9.72 6.47 1.34
CA SER A 23 10.12 7.37 2.41
C SER A 23 8.89 7.83 3.18
N ARG A 24 9.13 8.39 4.37
CA ARG A 24 8.03 8.98 5.15
C ARG A 24 7.41 10.16 4.44
N GLU A 25 8.21 10.93 3.69
CA GLU A 25 7.69 12.05 2.91
C GLU A 25 6.70 11.58 1.86
N LYS A 26 7.05 10.52 1.13
CA LYS A 26 6.15 9.98 0.09
C LYS A 26 4.90 9.38 0.71
N MET A 27 5.05 8.66 1.80
CA MET A 27 3.89 8.10 2.49
C MET A 27 3.00 9.22 3.03
N GLY A 28 3.59 10.28 3.54
CA GLY A 28 2.84 11.46 3.99
C GLY A 28 2.07 12.09 2.86
N TYR A 29 2.67 12.19 1.69
CA TYR A 29 1.98 12.72 0.51
C TYR A 29 0.75 11.88 0.18
N ILE A 30 0.90 10.55 0.17
CA ILE A 30 -0.21 9.64 -0.11
C ILE A 30 -1.33 9.80 0.91
N MET A 31 -0.97 9.98 2.17
CA MET A 31 -1.95 10.05 3.27
C MET A 31 -2.41 11.47 3.55
N SER A 32 -1.90 12.45 2.82
CA SER A 32 -2.22 13.87 3.03
C SER A 32 -1.87 14.35 4.44
N VAL A 33 -0.72 13.92 4.94
CA VAL A 33 -0.19 14.33 6.23
C VAL A 33 1.31 14.57 6.08
N SER A 34 1.92 15.16 7.12
CA SER A 34 3.36 15.40 7.12
C SER A 34 4.13 14.11 7.38
N ALA A 35 5.42 14.15 7.01
CA ALA A 35 6.31 13.03 7.35
C ALA A 35 6.38 12.84 8.87
N LYS A 36 6.29 13.92 9.63
CA LYS A 36 6.31 13.82 11.09
C LYS A 36 5.08 13.08 11.61
N THR A 37 3.92 13.30 11.01
CA THR A 37 2.72 12.57 11.38
C THR A 37 2.88 11.09 11.09
N ILE A 38 3.48 10.74 9.93
CA ILE A 38 3.77 9.34 9.61
C ILE A 38 4.69 8.74 10.66
N GLU A 39 5.76 9.47 11.03
CA GLU A 39 6.69 9.01 12.05
C GLU A 39 5.96 8.75 13.38
N ASN A 40 5.06 9.64 13.76
CA ASN A 40 4.31 9.49 15.00
C ASN A 40 3.41 8.25 14.97
N TRP A 41 2.72 8.01 13.86
CA TRP A 41 1.88 6.82 13.73
C TRP A 41 2.73 5.55 13.86
N GLU A 42 3.90 5.53 13.21
CA GLU A 42 4.78 4.36 13.24
C GLU A 42 5.32 4.13 14.65
N ARG A 43 5.76 5.20 15.30
CA ARG A 43 6.37 5.09 16.62
C ARG A 43 5.36 4.69 17.69
N GLN A 44 4.13 5.18 17.58
CA GLN A 44 3.08 4.92 18.56
C GLN A 44 2.22 3.73 18.19
N ASP A 45 2.50 3.13 17.04
CA ASP A 45 1.75 1.98 16.54
C ASP A 45 0.26 2.31 16.50
N GLN A 46 -0.07 3.45 15.91
CA GLN A 46 -1.43 3.98 15.89
C GLN A 46 -2.02 4.01 14.50
N LEU A 47 -3.35 3.89 14.46
CA LEU A 47 -4.11 4.16 13.25
C LEU A 47 -4.46 5.64 13.20
N PRO A 48 -4.67 6.20 11.99
CA PRO A 48 -5.14 7.58 11.89
C PRO A 48 -6.47 7.77 12.63
N ALA A 49 -6.64 8.92 13.26
CA ALA A 49 -7.88 9.24 13.93
C ALA A 49 -9.01 9.52 12.94
N ASP A 50 -8.66 10.06 11.77
CA ASP A 50 -9.63 10.40 10.73
C ASP A 50 -10.10 9.16 10.00
N GLU A 51 -11.41 8.98 9.89
CA GLU A 51 -11.99 7.79 9.28
C GLU A 51 -11.58 7.64 7.81
N GLU A 52 -11.58 8.73 7.06
CA GLU A 52 -11.19 8.69 5.65
C GLU A 52 -9.76 8.19 5.50
N LYS A 53 -8.86 8.68 6.35
CA LYS A 53 -7.46 8.27 6.31
C LYS A 53 -7.29 6.81 6.74
N ARG A 54 -8.06 6.37 7.74
CA ARG A 54 -8.04 4.96 8.13
C ARG A 54 -8.48 4.07 6.98
N ASN A 55 -9.54 4.47 6.27
CA ASN A 55 -10.03 3.70 5.14
C ASN A 55 -9.01 3.68 4.00
N ARG A 56 -8.34 4.80 3.75
CA ARG A 56 -7.29 4.86 2.73
C ARG A 56 -6.13 3.94 3.10
N LEU A 57 -5.70 3.99 4.35
CA LEU A 57 -4.61 3.14 4.82
C LEU A 57 -4.98 1.66 4.69
N ALA A 58 -6.22 1.31 5.02
CA ALA A 58 -6.69 -0.06 4.88
C ALA A 58 -6.67 -0.51 3.42
N ALA A 59 -7.11 0.34 2.51
CA ALA A 59 -7.10 0.03 1.08
C ALA A 59 -5.67 -0.16 0.57
N ILE A 60 -4.75 0.69 1.01
CA ILE A 60 -3.34 0.55 0.64
C ILE A 60 -2.76 -0.73 1.23
N GLY A 61 -3.15 -1.08 2.46
CA GLY A 61 -2.72 -2.32 3.08
C GLY A 61 -3.17 -3.54 2.28
N GLU A 62 -4.40 -3.54 1.78
CA GLU A 62 -4.89 -4.63 0.94
C GLU A 62 -4.11 -4.71 -0.37
N LEU A 63 -3.81 -3.56 -0.96
CA LEU A 63 -2.99 -3.49 -2.16
C LEU A 63 -1.61 -4.10 -1.92
N VAL A 64 -1.00 -3.77 -0.80
CA VAL A 64 0.32 -4.30 -0.44
C VAL A 64 0.25 -5.81 -0.24
N ASP A 65 -0.76 -6.30 0.46
CA ASP A 65 -0.91 -7.74 0.69
C ASP A 65 -1.02 -8.48 -0.64
N LEU A 66 -1.84 -7.98 -1.56
CA LEU A 66 -2.00 -8.59 -2.87
C LEU A 66 -0.72 -8.48 -3.69
N GLY A 67 -0.07 -7.31 -3.63
CA GLY A 67 1.18 -7.08 -4.34
C GLY A 67 2.30 -8.01 -3.88
N LEU A 68 2.34 -8.31 -2.59
CA LEU A 68 3.32 -9.26 -2.06
C LEU A 68 3.06 -10.67 -2.55
N ILE A 69 1.79 -11.05 -2.72
CA ILE A 69 1.45 -12.36 -3.27
C ILE A 69 1.90 -12.45 -4.73
N VAL A 70 1.66 -11.41 -5.52
CA VAL A 70 1.93 -11.42 -6.95
C VAL A 70 3.42 -11.25 -7.24
N TYR A 71 4.08 -10.33 -6.57
CA TYR A 71 5.46 -9.94 -6.90
C TYR A 71 6.49 -10.26 -5.83
N GLY A 72 6.06 -10.53 -4.61
CA GLY A 72 6.97 -10.76 -3.50
C GLY A 72 7.57 -9.48 -2.95
N ALA A 73 8.35 -9.62 -1.88
CA ALA A 73 8.90 -8.48 -1.16
C ALA A 73 9.84 -7.64 -2.03
N LYS A 74 10.64 -8.28 -2.87
CA LYS A 74 11.59 -7.57 -3.72
C LYS A 74 10.91 -6.99 -4.95
N GLY A 75 9.89 -7.66 -5.46
CA GLY A 75 9.22 -7.24 -6.69
C GLY A 75 8.22 -6.12 -6.50
N LEU A 76 7.60 -6.03 -5.33
CA LEU A 76 6.57 -5.02 -5.11
C LEU A 76 7.09 -3.59 -5.28
N PRO A 77 8.20 -3.19 -4.66
CA PRO A 77 8.73 -1.83 -4.89
C PRO A 77 9.05 -1.56 -6.36
N VAL A 78 9.55 -2.56 -7.07
CA VAL A 78 9.87 -2.43 -8.50
C VAL A 78 8.58 -2.23 -9.29
N PHE A 79 7.56 -3.04 -9.03
CA PHE A 79 6.25 -2.90 -9.68
C PHE A 79 5.71 -1.48 -9.49
N LEU A 80 5.77 -0.96 -8.27
CA LEU A 80 5.22 0.36 -7.97
C LEU A 80 5.90 1.48 -8.74
N GLN A 81 7.13 1.28 -9.18
CA GLN A 81 7.91 2.28 -9.92
C GLN A 81 7.95 2.01 -11.42
N THR A 82 7.22 1.02 -11.91
CA THR A 82 7.26 0.63 -13.34
C THR A 82 6.06 1.20 -14.06
N PRO A 83 6.26 2.03 -15.11
CA PRO A 83 5.13 2.53 -15.91
C PRO A 83 4.40 1.36 -16.57
N LEU A 84 3.08 1.41 -16.56
CA LEU A 84 2.25 0.35 -17.14
C LEU A 84 1.33 0.94 -18.21
N ARG A 85 1.24 0.22 -19.34
CA ARG A 85 0.35 0.64 -20.41
C ARG A 85 -1.10 0.72 -19.93
N SER A 86 -1.53 -0.24 -19.11
CA SER A 86 -2.90 -0.27 -18.59
C SER A 86 -3.21 0.90 -17.67
N LEU A 87 -2.20 1.61 -17.20
CA LEU A 87 -2.37 2.80 -16.37
C LEU A 87 -2.00 4.08 -17.13
N GLY A 88 -2.12 4.06 -18.45
CA GLY A 88 -1.78 5.23 -19.28
C GLY A 88 -0.32 5.58 -19.21
N HIS A 89 0.54 4.58 -19.03
CA HIS A 89 2.00 4.72 -18.89
C HIS A 89 2.42 5.40 -17.59
N HIS A 90 1.50 5.53 -16.64
CA HIS A 90 1.83 5.95 -15.28
C HIS A 90 2.33 4.76 -14.48
N THR A 91 3.13 5.05 -13.45
CA THR A 91 3.49 4.01 -12.49
C THR A 91 2.32 3.77 -11.54
N PRO A 92 2.22 2.56 -10.96
CA PRO A 92 1.23 2.33 -9.92
C PRO A 92 1.33 3.34 -8.78
N LEU A 93 2.56 3.72 -8.38
CA LEU A 93 2.74 4.71 -7.33
C LEU A 93 2.12 6.06 -7.71
N GLN A 94 2.29 6.49 -8.97
CA GLN A 94 1.66 7.73 -9.42
C GLN A 94 0.14 7.66 -9.32
N GLU A 95 -0.45 6.53 -9.64
CA GLU A 95 -1.90 6.34 -9.51
C GLU A 95 -2.34 6.40 -8.05
N ILE A 96 -1.58 5.77 -7.16
CA ILE A 96 -1.88 5.82 -5.72
C ILE A 96 -1.79 7.26 -5.22
N MET A 97 -0.77 8.00 -5.63
CA MET A 97 -0.59 9.39 -5.22
C MET A 97 -1.69 10.30 -5.77
N ALA A 98 -2.28 9.93 -6.89
CA ALA A 98 -3.40 10.67 -7.49
C ALA A 98 -4.74 10.28 -6.87
N GLY A 99 -4.76 9.33 -5.93
CA GLY A 99 -5.98 8.91 -5.27
C GLY A 99 -6.69 7.74 -5.94
N HIS A 100 -6.01 7.06 -6.88
CA HIS A 100 -6.62 6.00 -7.67
C HIS A 100 -6.12 4.62 -7.23
N VAL A 101 -6.21 4.34 -5.92
CA VAL A 101 -5.74 3.06 -5.36
C VAL A 101 -6.44 1.88 -6.04
N GLU A 102 -7.73 2.01 -6.31
CA GLU A 102 -8.52 0.93 -6.90
C GLU A 102 -8.02 0.51 -8.28
N ARG A 103 -7.46 1.43 -9.04
CA ARG A 103 -6.89 1.08 -10.36
C ARG A 103 -5.71 0.14 -10.23
N VAL A 104 -4.90 0.36 -9.20
CA VAL A 104 -3.72 -0.49 -8.97
C VAL A 104 -4.17 -1.85 -8.43
N VAL A 105 -5.17 -1.87 -7.55
CA VAL A 105 -5.74 -3.12 -7.07
C VAL A 105 -6.29 -3.95 -8.24
N ASP A 106 -6.97 -3.31 -9.19
CA ASP A 106 -7.50 -4.00 -10.37
C ASP A 106 -6.38 -4.63 -11.20
N VAL A 107 -5.26 -3.94 -11.38
CA VAL A 107 -4.11 -4.48 -12.09
C VAL A 107 -3.57 -5.72 -11.36
N LEU A 108 -3.40 -5.61 -10.06
CA LEU A 108 -2.87 -6.72 -9.27
C LEU A 108 -3.83 -7.90 -9.25
N ALA A 109 -5.13 -7.65 -9.15
CA ALA A 109 -6.12 -8.71 -9.18
C ALA A 109 -6.09 -9.46 -10.51
N SER A 110 -5.96 -8.71 -11.62
CA SER A 110 -5.84 -9.31 -12.95
C SER A 110 -4.60 -10.18 -13.05
N GLU A 111 -3.49 -9.72 -12.52
CA GLU A 111 -2.25 -10.50 -12.55
C GLU A 111 -2.34 -11.72 -11.65
N TYR A 112 -2.97 -11.58 -10.49
CA TYR A 112 -3.20 -12.70 -9.59
C TYR A 112 -4.00 -13.81 -10.29
N GLU A 113 -5.06 -13.43 -11.01
CA GLU A 113 -5.86 -14.38 -11.76
C GLU A 113 -5.02 -15.06 -12.84
N GLY A 114 -4.11 -14.32 -13.46
CA GLY A 114 -3.22 -14.86 -14.48
C GLY A 114 -2.21 -15.87 -13.96
N LEU A 115 -2.00 -15.93 -12.64
CA LEU A 115 -1.12 -16.92 -12.04
C LEU A 115 -1.75 -18.30 -11.91
N GLY A 116 -3.05 -18.43 -12.17
CA GLY A 116 -3.73 -19.71 -12.16
C GLY A 116 -4.18 -20.19 -10.79
N PHE A 117 -4.31 -19.27 -9.85
CA PHE A 117 -4.81 -19.64 -8.51
C PHE A 117 -6.31 -19.82 -8.48
#